data_8adfab60377eae76789abbfc5f15b548
#
_entry.id   8adfab60377eae76789abbfc5f15b548
#
_cell.length_a   1.000
_cell.length_b   1.000
_cell.length_c   1.000
_cell.angle_alpha   90.00
_cell.angle_beta   90.00
_cell.angle_gamma   90.00
#
_symmetry.space_group_name_H-M   'P 1'
#
loop_
_entity.id
_entity.type
_entity.pdbx_description
1 polymer ?
#
loop_
_entity_poly.entity_id
_entity_poly.type
_entity_poly.pdbx_seq_one_letter_code
_entity_poly.pdbx_strand_id
1 'polypeptide(L)'
;DQVKRALQPGEVIIDFTDFVTLSGDHRYVAYVINGQQQYPQLVPLFSAAQLDSLDIVRPDMYYYGENAARLLKLIWEPLRKHISGATKVYYIPSQVLFQISLESLPLADNTLLGNRYQFVRLSSAREMLRMKQQGKSTQPKTAVLYGGLHYDTDAETMVAESQKYDVSDLFVM
;
A
#
# COMPACT_ATOMS: atom_id res chain seq x y z
N ASP A 1 -7.91 19.48 5.92
CA ASP A 1 -7.09 20.29 6.87
C ASP A 1 -6.49 19.49 8.02
N GLN A 2 -7.22 18.56 8.67
CA GLN A 2 -6.70 17.76 9.79
C GLN A 2 -5.52 16.87 9.37
N VAL A 3 -5.63 16.19 8.24
CA VAL A 3 -4.58 15.33 7.69
C VAL A 3 -3.29 16.12 7.48
N LYS A 4 -3.39 17.27 6.81
CA LYS A 4 -2.24 18.12 6.55
C LYS A 4 -1.55 18.59 7.83
N ARG A 5 -2.31 19.02 8.85
CA ARG A 5 -1.77 19.47 10.14
C ARG A 5 -1.08 18.37 10.93
N ALA A 6 -1.45 17.12 10.69
CA ALA A 6 -0.88 15.97 11.36
C ALA A 6 0.45 15.49 10.73
N LEU A 7 0.78 15.94 9.50
CA LEU A 7 2.04 15.58 8.84
C LEU A 7 3.20 16.33 9.48
N GLN A 8 4.26 15.59 9.78
CA GLN A 8 5.53 16.13 10.25
C GLN A 8 6.42 16.53 9.06
N PRO A 9 7.43 17.37 9.26
CA PRO A 9 8.44 17.64 8.24
C PRO A 9 9.02 16.32 7.69
N GLY A 10 9.12 16.20 6.38
CA GLY A 10 9.56 14.98 5.71
C GLY A 10 8.52 13.88 5.56
N GLU A 11 7.28 14.09 6.01
CA GLU A 11 6.17 13.18 5.77
C GLU A 11 5.27 13.64 4.62
N VAL A 12 4.79 12.69 3.83
CA VAL A 12 3.86 12.92 2.71
C VAL A 12 2.81 11.83 2.66
N ILE A 13 1.61 12.16 2.21
CA ILE A 13 0.58 11.19 1.85
C ILE A 13 0.42 11.18 0.34
N ILE A 14 0.35 9.98 -0.23
CA ILE A 14 0.00 9.72 -1.62
C ILE A 14 -1.28 8.90 -1.61
N ASP A 15 -2.37 9.49 -2.06
CA ASP A 15 -3.67 8.83 -2.19
C ASP A 15 -3.90 8.52 -3.66
N PHE A 16 -3.76 7.25 -4.02
CA PHE A 16 -3.98 6.79 -5.38
C PHE A 16 -5.47 6.59 -5.62
N THR A 17 -5.93 7.03 -6.76
CA THR A 17 -7.30 6.83 -7.20
C THR A 17 -7.34 6.60 -8.71
N ASP A 18 -8.46 6.10 -9.18
CA ASP A 18 -8.70 5.81 -10.58
C ASP A 18 -10.07 6.30 -11.00
N PHE A 19 -10.24 6.54 -12.28
CA PHE A 19 -11.51 6.93 -12.85
C PHE A 19 -11.58 6.51 -14.33
N VAL A 20 -12.79 6.42 -14.83
CA VAL A 20 -13.05 6.18 -16.25
C VAL A 20 -13.44 7.50 -16.90
N THR A 21 -12.77 7.86 -18.00
CA THR A 21 -13.09 9.05 -18.79
C THR A 21 -14.38 8.85 -19.58
N LEU A 22 -14.93 9.93 -20.14
CA LEU A 22 -16.11 9.85 -21.01
C LEU A 22 -15.84 9.04 -22.29
N SER A 23 -14.58 8.93 -22.73
CA SER A 23 -14.18 8.07 -23.86
C SER A 23 -14.01 6.60 -23.47
N GLY A 24 -14.21 6.23 -22.19
CA GLY A 24 -14.04 4.87 -21.69
C GLY A 24 -12.62 4.52 -21.26
N ASP A 25 -11.66 5.46 -21.32
CA ASP A 25 -10.29 5.24 -20.88
C ASP A 25 -10.22 5.16 -19.34
N HIS A 26 -9.65 4.10 -18.82
CA HIS A 26 -9.38 3.97 -17.38
C HIS A 26 -8.04 4.61 -17.05
N ARG A 27 -8.05 5.60 -16.16
CA ARG A 27 -6.89 6.43 -15.78
C ARG A 27 -6.59 6.34 -14.30
N TYR A 28 -5.32 6.31 -13.96
CA TYR A 28 -4.81 6.37 -12.59
C TYR A 28 -4.18 7.73 -12.32
N VAL A 29 -4.48 8.27 -11.16
CA VAL A 29 -3.93 9.54 -10.67
C VAL A 29 -3.57 9.39 -9.20
N ALA A 30 -2.80 10.33 -8.68
CA ALA A 30 -2.52 10.42 -7.25
C ALA A 30 -2.80 11.82 -6.72
N TYR A 31 -3.35 11.91 -5.52
CA TYR A 31 -3.36 13.13 -4.74
C TYR A 31 -2.18 13.10 -3.77
N VAL A 32 -1.28 14.06 -3.91
CA VAL A 32 -0.13 14.22 -3.01
C VAL A 32 -0.42 15.33 -2.01
N ILE A 33 -0.34 14.98 -0.72
CA ILE A 33 -0.55 15.91 0.39
C ILE A 33 0.75 15.99 1.19
N ASN A 34 1.30 17.19 1.29
CA ASN A 34 2.42 17.49 2.18
C ASN A 34 2.10 18.68 3.09
N GLY A 35 2.90 18.89 4.13
CA GLY A 35 2.66 19.97 5.10
C GLY A 35 2.83 21.38 4.54
N GLN A 36 3.56 21.54 3.42
CA GLN A 36 3.96 22.85 2.90
C GLN A 36 2.96 23.43 1.90
N GLN A 37 2.23 22.61 1.16
CA GLN A 37 1.31 23.04 0.11
C GLN A 37 -0.08 23.33 0.67
N GLN A 38 -0.74 24.35 0.12
CA GLN A 38 -2.08 24.75 0.58
C GLN A 38 -3.14 23.68 0.27
N TYR A 39 -3.06 23.08 -0.92
CA TYR A 39 -4.00 22.08 -1.44
C TYR A 39 -3.29 20.78 -1.85
N PRO A 40 -4.01 19.64 -1.83
CA PRO A 40 -3.50 18.41 -2.44
C PRO A 40 -3.11 18.65 -3.91
N GLN A 41 -2.00 18.07 -4.33
CA GLN A 41 -1.56 18.13 -5.71
C GLN A 41 -2.10 16.91 -6.46
N LEU A 42 -2.86 17.15 -7.52
CA LEU A 42 -3.28 16.08 -8.43
C LEU A 42 -2.15 15.76 -9.40
N VAL A 43 -1.71 14.53 -9.42
CA VAL A 43 -0.63 14.03 -10.28
C VAL A 43 -1.21 12.95 -11.21
N PRO A 44 -1.31 13.21 -12.52
CA PRO A 44 -1.62 12.16 -13.48
C PRO A 44 -0.50 11.12 -13.52
N LEU A 45 -0.87 9.83 -13.57
CA LEU A 45 0.08 8.72 -13.58
C LEU A 45 0.04 7.99 -14.93
N PHE A 46 -0.84 7.02 -15.08
CA PHE A 46 -0.90 6.17 -16.26
C PHE A 46 -2.34 5.75 -16.59
N SER A 47 -2.54 5.17 -17.79
CA SER A 47 -3.78 4.49 -18.15
C SER A 47 -3.68 2.99 -17.91
N ALA A 48 -4.82 2.32 -17.75
CA ALA A 48 -4.86 0.85 -17.67
C ALA A 48 -4.14 0.20 -18.87
N ALA A 49 -4.37 0.71 -20.08
CA ALA A 49 -3.70 0.23 -21.29
C ALA A 49 -2.16 0.32 -21.23
N GLN A 50 -1.60 1.34 -20.57
CA GLN A 50 -0.15 1.43 -20.37
C GLN A 50 0.36 0.35 -19.41
N LEU A 51 -0.42 0.02 -18.37
CA LEU A 51 -0.08 -1.06 -17.45
C LEU A 51 -0.22 -2.42 -18.12
N ASP A 52 -1.31 -2.64 -18.86
CA ASP A 52 -1.57 -3.87 -19.61
C ASP A 52 -0.47 -4.16 -20.64
N SER A 53 0.12 -3.08 -21.22
CA SER A 53 1.25 -3.20 -22.15
C SER A 53 2.54 -3.76 -21.54
N LEU A 54 2.60 -3.95 -20.20
CA LEU A 54 3.71 -4.60 -19.53
C LEU A 54 3.65 -6.13 -19.65
N ASP A 55 2.51 -6.69 -20.09
CA ASP A 55 2.28 -8.13 -20.25
C ASP A 55 2.65 -8.94 -19.00
N ILE A 56 2.19 -8.47 -17.85
CA ILE A 56 2.48 -9.06 -16.54
C ILE A 56 1.47 -10.16 -16.25
N VAL A 57 1.88 -11.39 -16.39
CA VAL A 57 1.04 -12.57 -16.15
C VAL A 57 1.00 -12.94 -14.66
N ARG A 58 2.07 -12.64 -13.92
CA ARG A 58 2.18 -12.95 -12.48
C ARG A 58 2.67 -11.75 -11.69
N PRO A 59 2.19 -11.56 -10.45
CA PRO A 59 2.57 -10.40 -9.62
C PRO A 59 4.08 -10.24 -9.34
N ASP A 60 4.83 -11.34 -9.30
CA ASP A 60 6.28 -11.29 -9.11
C ASP A 60 7.01 -10.62 -10.28
N MET A 61 6.46 -10.66 -11.49
CA MET A 61 7.05 -10.03 -12.67
C MET A 61 7.10 -8.50 -12.60
N TYR A 62 6.35 -7.88 -11.69
CA TYR A 62 6.43 -6.44 -11.45
C TYR A 62 7.82 -5.96 -11.03
N TYR A 63 8.63 -6.82 -10.42
CA TYR A 63 9.88 -6.42 -9.76
C TYR A 63 11.13 -6.80 -10.53
N TYR A 64 11.02 -7.39 -11.72
CA TYR A 64 12.16 -7.89 -12.49
C TYR A 64 12.28 -7.25 -13.87
N GLY A 65 13.53 -7.12 -14.32
CA GLY A 65 13.87 -6.71 -15.68
C GLY A 65 13.31 -5.35 -16.08
N GLU A 66 12.91 -5.25 -17.34
CA GLU A 66 12.37 -4.02 -17.91
C GLU A 66 11.03 -3.61 -17.32
N ASN A 67 10.22 -4.54 -16.85
CA ASN A 67 8.91 -4.26 -16.27
C ASN A 67 9.03 -3.42 -15.01
N ALA A 68 10.00 -3.72 -14.14
CA ALA A 68 10.24 -2.95 -12.93
C ALA A 68 10.62 -1.50 -13.23
N ALA A 69 11.50 -1.27 -14.22
CA ALA A 69 11.88 0.08 -14.65
C ALA A 69 10.69 0.82 -15.28
N ARG A 70 9.87 0.15 -16.09
CA ARG A 70 8.65 0.73 -16.68
C ARG A 70 7.61 1.08 -15.63
N LEU A 71 7.41 0.22 -14.63
CA LEU A 71 6.54 0.50 -13.49
C LEU A 71 7.02 1.70 -12.67
N LEU A 72 8.30 1.75 -12.36
CA LEU A 72 8.89 2.89 -11.66
C LEU A 72 8.62 4.19 -12.43
N LYS A 73 8.77 4.17 -13.75
CA LYS A 73 8.51 5.31 -14.64
C LYS A 73 7.02 5.69 -14.65
N LEU A 74 6.10 4.72 -14.64
CA LEU A 74 4.67 4.97 -14.68
C LEU A 74 4.13 5.50 -13.33
N ILE A 75 4.58 4.91 -12.22
CA ILE A 75 4.00 5.16 -10.90
C ILE A 75 4.81 6.23 -10.15
N TRP A 76 6.14 6.07 -10.07
CA TRP A 76 6.96 6.84 -9.14
C TRP A 76 7.57 8.11 -9.71
N GLU A 77 8.04 8.08 -10.95
CA GLU A 77 8.68 9.25 -11.58
C GLU A 77 7.78 10.50 -11.62
N PRO A 78 6.47 10.40 -11.93
CA PRO A 78 5.58 11.55 -11.88
C PRO A 78 5.46 12.18 -10.49
N LEU A 79 5.62 11.36 -9.44
CA LEU A 79 5.48 11.78 -8.04
C LEU A 79 6.72 12.49 -7.50
N ARG A 80 7.92 12.21 -8.03
CA ARG A 80 9.20 12.64 -7.45
C ARG A 80 9.28 14.13 -7.14
N LYS A 81 8.83 14.99 -8.05
CA LYS A 81 8.85 16.45 -7.85
C LYS A 81 7.92 16.93 -6.75
N HIS A 82 6.86 16.18 -6.47
CA HIS A 82 5.83 16.52 -5.47
C HIS A 82 6.17 16.03 -4.07
N ILE A 83 7.12 15.09 -3.96
CA ILE A 83 7.57 14.49 -2.69
C ILE A 83 9.02 14.84 -2.35
N SER A 84 9.56 15.90 -2.96
CA SER A 84 10.92 16.36 -2.68
C SER A 84 11.11 16.65 -1.19
N GLY A 85 12.18 16.13 -0.60
CA GLY A 85 12.48 16.25 0.82
C GLY A 85 11.69 15.29 1.72
N ALA A 86 10.83 14.43 1.16
CA ALA A 86 10.17 13.39 1.93
C ALA A 86 11.16 12.28 2.34
N THR A 87 11.01 11.79 3.55
CA THR A 87 11.68 10.60 4.07
C THR A 87 10.70 9.51 4.44
N LYS A 88 9.45 9.89 4.69
CA LYS A 88 8.37 8.97 5.05
C LYS A 88 7.16 9.21 4.16
N VAL A 89 6.70 8.14 3.54
CA VAL A 89 5.59 8.13 2.59
C VAL A 89 4.48 7.26 3.12
N TYR A 90 3.37 7.88 3.48
CA TYR A 90 2.11 7.19 3.67
C TYR A 90 1.44 7.04 2.31
N TYR A 91 0.96 5.85 1.98
CA TYR A 91 0.28 5.67 0.70
C TYR A 91 -1.00 4.84 0.83
N ILE A 92 -1.99 5.21 0.04
CA ILE A 92 -3.29 4.58 -0.04
C ILE A 92 -3.43 4.06 -1.47
N PRO A 93 -3.28 2.75 -1.70
CA PRO A 93 -3.39 2.18 -3.05
C PRO A 93 -4.85 2.08 -3.50
N SER A 94 -5.09 2.06 -4.81
CA SER A 94 -6.37 1.72 -5.44
C SER A 94 -6.19 0.63 -6.48
N GLN A 95 -7.22 -0.19 -6.67
CA GLN A 95 -7.30 -1.22 -7.72
C GLN A 95 -6.03 -2.07 -7.81
N VAL A 96 -5.41 -2.15 -8.99
CA VAL A 96 -4.20 -2.92 -9.27
C VAL A 96 -3.02 -2.54 -8.37
N LEU A 97 -2.96 -1.30 -7.89
CA LEU A 97 -1.90 -0.84 -7.00
C LEU A 97 -1.92 -1.53 -5.62
N PHE A 98 -3.01 -2.22 -5.27
CA PHE A 98 -3.03 -3.11 -4.11
C PHE A 98 -2.09 -4.32 -4.26
N GLN A 99 -1.79 -4.73 -5.47
CA GLN A 99 -0.91 -5.86 -5.78
C GLN A 99 0.57 -5.45 -5.90
N ILE A 100 0.87 -4.15 -5.92
CA ILE A 100 2.21 -3.62 -6.12
C ILE A 100 2.78 -3.11 -4.80
N SER A 101 3.91 -3.68 -4.37
CA SER A 101 4.72 -3.19 -3.27
C SER A 101 5.62 -2.06 -3.78
N LEU A 102 5.28 -0.81 -3.49
CA LEU A 102 6.07 0.34 -3.95
C LEU A 102 7.50 0.31 -3.41
N GLU A 103 7.65 -0.11 -2.15
CA GLU A 103 8.94 -0.24 -1.48
C GLU A 103 9.90 -1.22 -2.15
N SER A 104 9.35 -2.21 -2.88
CA SER A 104 10.12 -3.24 -3.59
C SER A 104 10.51 -2.85 -5.01
N LEU A 105 10.09 -1.68 -5.50
CA LEU A 105 10.46 -1.22 -6.84
C LEU A 105 11.95 -0.86 -6.89
N PRO A 106 12.73 -1.43 -7.85
CA PRO A 106 14.16 -1.19 -7.95
C PRO A 106 14.46 0.16 -8.57
N LEU A 107 15.49 0.82 -8.06
CA LEU A 107 16.08 2.03 -8.61
C LEU A 107 17.24 1.70 -9.57
N ALA A 108 17.66 2.70 -10.35
CA ALA A 108 18.73 2.53 -11.34
C ALA A 108 20.10 2.12 -10.73
N ASP A 109 20.31 2.39 -9.43
CA ASP A 109 21.50 2.01 -8.67
C ASP A 109 21.39 0.66 -7.99
N ASN A 110 20.43 -0.18 -8.39
CA ASN A 110 20.12 -1.49 -7.80
C ASN A 110 19.69 -1.44 -6.33
N THR A 111 19.38 -0.27 -5.79
CA THR A 111 18.69 -0.14 -4.49
C THR A 111 17.17 -0.19 -4.71
N LEU A 112 16.42 -0.35 -3.64
CA LEU A 112 14.96 -0.33 -3.69
C LEU A 112 14.41 1.04 -3.24
N LEU A 113 13.20 1.38 -3.64
CA LEU A 113 12.52 2.57 -3.11
C LEU A 113 12.43 2.55 -1.59
N GLY A 114 12.23 1.38 -0.98
CA GLY A 114 12.23 1.18 0.47
C GLY A 114 13.55 1.47 1.17
N ASN A 115 14.68 1.54 0.45
CA ASN A 115 15.95 1.98 1.00
C ASN A 115 16.04 3.52 1.13
N ARG A 116 15.23 4.26 0.35
CA ARG A 116 15.23 5.74 0.36
C ARG A 116 14.09 6.35 1.15
N TYR A 117 12.96 5.64 1.24
CA TYR A 117 11.76 6.13 1.89
C TYR A 117 11.21 5.09 2.86
N GLN A 118 10.76 5.55 4.03
CA GLN A 118 9.96 4.72 4.91
C GLN A 118 8.52 4.72 4.40
N PHE A 119 8.07 3.60 3.87
CA PHE A 119 6.69 3.44 3.41
C PHE A 119 5.76 2.98 4.53
N VAL A 120 4.54 3.52 4.54
CA VAL A 120 3.44 3.09 5.40
C VAL A 120 2.19 2.99 4.56
N ARG A 121 1.74 1.76 4.32
CA ARG A 121 0.49 1.51 3.59
C ARG A 121 -0.69 1.74 4.51
N LEU A 122 -1.70 2.46 4.02
CA LEU A 122 -2.90 2.79 4.74
C LEU A 122 -4.14 2.37 3.94
N SER A 123 -5.25 2.16 4.64
CA SER A 123 -6.58 1.99 4.03
C SER A 123 -7.25 3.35 3.72
N SER A 124 -6.85 4.40 4.44
CA SER A 124 -7.37 5.77 4.25
C SER A 124 -6.47 6.80 4.96
N ALA A 125 -6.53 8.06 4.54
CA ALA A 125 -5.84 9.16 5.23
C ALA A 125 -6.29 9.33 6.69
N ARG A 126 -7.52 8.92 7.01
CA ARG A 126 -8.05 8.94 8.40
C ARG A 126 -7.31 7.96 9.30
N GLU A 127 -6.84 6.85 8.76
CA GLU A 127 -6.05 5.88 9.52
C GLU A 127 -4.76 6.48 10.04
N MET A 128 -4.06 7.27 9.24
CA MET A 128 -2.87 8.02 9.69
C MET A 128 -3.18 8.92 10.89
N LEU A 129 -4.31 9.64 10.85
CA LEU A 129 -4.73 10.47 11.99
C LEU A 129 -4.92 9.64 13.24
N ARG A 130 -5.60 8.50 13.13
CA ARG A 130 -5.82 7.59 14.26
C ARG A 130 -4.51 7.04 14.82
N MET A 131 -3.58 6.61 13.95
CA MET A 131 -2.26 6.14 14.36
C MET A 131 -1.48 7.21 15.14
N LYS A 132 -1.55 8.47 14.70
CA LYS A 132 -0.85 9.58 15.38
C LYS A 132 -1.51 9.99 16.70
N GLN A 133 -2.82 9.84 16.82
CA GLN A 133 -3.57 10.17 18.03
C GLN A 133 -3.45 9.09 19.11
N GLN A 134 -3.34 7.84 18.74
CA GLN A 134 -3.27 6.71 19.69
C GLN A 134 -1.98 6.65 20.51
N GLY A 135 -0.96 7.47 20.16
CA GLY A 135 0.33 7.45 20.85
C GLY A 135 1.06 6.10 20.68
N LYS A 136 2.12 5.90 21.42
CA LYS A 136 2.75 4.57 21.51
C LYS A 136 1.78 3.68 22.28
N SER A 137 1.13 2.76 21.58
CA SER A 137 0.36 1.68 22.20
C SER A 137 1.23 1.05 23.30
N THR A 138 0.64 0.89 24.48
CA THR A 138 1.21 -0.01 25.48
C THR A 138 1.46 -1.33 24.76
N GLN A 139 2.72 -1.79 24.76
CA GLN A 139 3.06 -3.03 24.07
C GLN A 139 2.11 -4.13 24.54
N PRO A 140 1.45 -4.86 23.66
CA PRO A 140 0.63 -5.98 24.05
C PRO A 140 1.53 -6.98 24.81
N LYS A 141 1.07 -7.42 25.99
CA LYS A 141 1.82 -8.37 26.83
C LYS A 141 1.76 -9.79 26.26
N THR A 142 0.82 -10.04 25.36
CA THR A 142 0.58 -11.33 24.74
C THR A 142 0.36 -11.17 23.24
N ALA A 143 0.85 -12.13 22.46
CA ALA A 143 0.56 -12.27 21.03
C ALA A 143 0.03 -13.66 20.77
N VAL A 144 -1.03 -13.76 19.96
CA VAL A 144 -1.54 -15.03 19.46
C VAL A 144 -1.22 -15.09 17.97
N LEU A 145 -0.52 -16.13 17.57
CA LEU A 145 -0.12 -16.37 16.18
C LEU A 145 -0.89 -17.56 15.65
N TYR A 146 -1.67 -17.33 14.59
CA TYR A 146 -2.34 -18.39 13.83
C TYR A 146 -1.54 -18.67 12.57
N GLY A 147 -1.19 -19.95 12.36
CA GLY A 147 -0.42 -20.38 11.20
C GLY A 147 -0.47 -21.89 11.04
N GLY A 148 0.21 -22.41 10.01
CA GLY A 148 0.25 -23.84 9.75
C GLY A 148 -1.08 -24.42 9.28
N LEU A 149 -1.91 -23.61 8.60
CA LEU A 149 -3.18 -24.07 8.06
C LEU A 149 -2.95 -25.11 6.96
N HIS A 150 -3.56 -26.27 7.11
CA HIS A 150 -3.59 -27.30 6.08
C HIS A 150 -4.88 -27.14 5.27
N TYR A 151 -4.77 -26.52 4.10
CA TYR A 151 -5.93 -26.22 3.24
C TYR A 151 -6.52 -27.48 2.56
N ASP A 152 -5.74 -28.57 2.48
CA ASP A 152 -6.13 -29.84 1.86
C ASP A 152 -6.62 -30.89 2.90
N THR A 153 -7.00 -30.45 4.09
CA THR A 153 -7.47 -31.33 5.15
C THR A 153 -8.88 -31.81 4.83
N ASP A 154 -9.10 -33.13 4.88
CA ASP A 154 -10.43 -33.72 4.72
C ASP A 154 -11.37 -33.37 5.87
N ALA A 155 -12.69 -33.49 5.64
CA ALA A 155 -13.72 -33.11 6.60
C ALA A 155 -13.67 -33.91 7.89
N GLU A 156 -13.29 -35.19 7.84
CA GLU A 156 -13.21 -36.06 9.02
C GLU A 156 -12.08 -35.64 9.95
N THR A 157 -10.92 -35.34 9.36
CA THR A 157 -9.77 -34.81 10.10
C THR A 157 -10.08 -33.42 10.70
N MET A 158 -10.78 -32.54 9.96
CA MET A 158 -11.20 -31.23 10.48
C MET A 158 -12.11 -31.36 11.71
N VAL A 159 -13.10 -32.27 11.67
CA VAL A 159 -14.00 -32.52 12.79
C VAL A 159 -13.23 -33.09 14.00
N ALA A 160 -12.35 -34.06 13.75
CA ALA A 160 -11.54 -34.67 14.81
C ALA A 160 -10.60 -33.67 15.49
N GLU A 161 -9.96 -32.78 14.71
CA GLU A 161 -9.12 -31.73 15.26
C GLU A 161 -9.94 -30.66 16.01
N SER A 162 -11.11 -30.26 15.50
CA SER A 162 -11.96 -29.26 16.15
C SER A 162 -12.44 -29.70 17.52
N GLN A 163 -12.65 -31.00 17.72
CA GLN A 163 -13.07 -31.59 19.02
C GLN A 163 -11.97 -31.54 20.09
N LYS A 164 -10.71 -31.33 19.71
CA LYS A 164 -9.59 -31.21 20.66
C LYS A 164 -9.52 -29.84 21.36
N TYR A 165 -10.25 -28.86 20.81
CA TYR A 165 -10.21 -27.48 21.30
C TYR A 165 -11.57 -27.12 21.90
N ASP A 166 -11.60 -26.70 23.16
CA ASP A 166 -12.78 -26.10 23.75
C ASP A 166 -12.94 -24.67 23.18
N VAL A 167 -13.97 -24.49 22.36
CA VAL A 167 -14.29 -23.18 21.75
C VAL A 167 -15.26 -22.35 22.58
N SER A 168 -15.65 -22.83 23.76
CA SER A 168 -16.63 -22.17 24.63
C SER A 168 -16.18 -20.77 25.05
N ASP A 169 -14.87 -20.55 25.19
CA ASP A 169 -14.29 -19.25 25.58
C ASP A 169 -14.13 -18.24 24.42
N LEU A 170 -14.36 -18.66 23.15
CA LEU A 170 -14.20 -17.81 21.99
C LEU A 170 -15.43 -16.93 21.68
N PHE A 171 -16.56 -17.18 22.33
CA PHE A 171 -17.84 -16.50 22.11
C PHE A 171 -18.36 -15.73 23.32
N VAL A 172 -17.49 -15.28 24.22
CA VAL A 172 -17.87 -14.30 25.24
C VAL A 172 -17.87 -12.92 24.58
N MET A 173 -19.07 -12.48 24.14
CA MET A 173 -19.32 -11.11 23.70
C MET A 173 -19.52 -10.20 24.92
#